data_b4c776ce9b01fb70b25669c5e6d1905b
#
_entry.id   b4c776ce9b01fb70b25669c5e6d1905b
#
_cell.length_a   1.000
_cell.length_b   1.000
_cell.length_c   1.000
_cell.angle_alpha   90.00
_cell.angle_beta   90.00
_cell.angle_gamma   90.00
#
_symmetry.space_group_name_H-M   'P 1'
#
loop_
_entity.id
_entity.type
_entity.pdbx_description
1 polymer ?
#
loop_
_entity_poly.entity_id
_entity_poly.type
_entity_poly.pdbx_seq_one_letter_code
_entity_poly.pdbx_strand_id
1 'polypeptide(L)'
;MEKLAFALVTVAQKLKPYFQAYIIVVLTDKPLQRAMGSPDAAGRMALWAVELSEFDIQYRPCTAIKGQVVADFIAEFTLLEGQGAEEIPQWSIHTDGSSNKQAGGAGVVLHTLEGDKIECMIRLDFPTTNNKAEYEALVAGLDLAKAARAENMVIYCDSQVVISQINGNYECKNKRMKKYLKEVKGRIGSLQIKFVQIPREENECAD
;
A
#
# COMPACT_ATOMS: atom_id res chain seq x y z
N MET A 1 15.35 14.79 12.39
CA MET A 1 14.08 15.48 12.12
C MET A 1 14.01 15.96 10.67
N GLU A 2 15.04 16.61 10.16
CA GLU A 2 15.07 17.15 8.80
C GLU A 2 14.79 16.09 7.72
N LYS A 3 15.36 14.89 7.82
CA LYS A 3 15.08 13.79 6.87
C LYS A 3 13.63 13.36 6.83
N LEU A 4 12.94 13.34 7.99
CA LEU A 4 11.52 13.01 8.07
C LEU A 4 10.64 14.12 7.46
N ALA A 5 10.96 15.38 7.75
CA ALA A 5 10.28 16.52 7.14
C ALA A 5 10.45 16.51 5.61
N PHE A 6 11.66 16.26 5.13
CA PHE A 6 11.94 16.14 3.69
C PHE A 6 11.16 15.00 3.03
N ALA A 7 11.09 13.84 3.68
CA ALA A 7 10.30 12.72 3.18
C ALA A 7 8.82 13.09 3.08
N LEU A 8 8.25 13.71 4.11
CA LEU A 8 6.84 14.12 4.13
C LEU A 8 6.52 15.14 3.01
N VAL A 9 7.37 16.14 2.82
CA VAL A 9 7.24 17.13 1.74
C VAL A 9 7.31 16.45 0.38
N THR A 10 8.25 15.54 0.20
CA THR A 10 8.40 14.81 -1.06
C THR A 10 7.15 13.99 -1.39
N VAL A 11 6.55 13.34 -0.38
CA VAL A 11 5.29 12.60 -0.53
C VAL A 11 4.14 13.56 -0.84
N ALA A 12 4.03 14.69 -0.12
CA ALA A 12 3.00 15.69 -0.35
C ALA A 12 3.05 16.27 -1.77
N GLN A 13 4.25 16.54 -2.28
CA GLN A 13 4.45 17.02 -3.66
C GLN A 13 4.03 15.97 -4.71
N LYS A 14 4.39 14.70 -4.48
CA LYS A 14 4.06 13.61 -5.41
C LYS A 14 2.58 13.21 -5.39
N LEU A 15 1.95 13.31 -4.22
CA LEU A 15 0.57 12.92 -3.99
C LEU A 15 -0.35 14.13 -3.75
N LYS A 16 0.01 15.29 -4.29
CA LYS A 16 -0.68 16.56 -4.09
C LYS A 16 -2.22 16.48 -4.22
N PRO A 17 -2.81 15.82 -5.22
CA PRO A 17 -4.25 15.70 -5.34
C PRO A 17 -4.91 15.02 -4.13
N TYR A 18 -4.25 14.03 -3.54
CA TYR A 18 -4.75 13.34 -2.35
C TYR A 18 -4.64 14.20 -1.10
N PHE A 19 -3.51 14.92 -0.94
CA PHE A 19 -3.31 15.85 0.17
C PHE A 19 -4.29 17.01 0.15
N GLN A 20 -4.77 17.40 -1.03
CA GLN A 20 -5.80 18.45 -1.19
C GLN A 20 -7.22 17.94 -0.95
N ALA A 21 -7.48 16.65 -1.19
CA ALA A 21 -8.82 16.09 -1.13
C ALA A 21 -9.15 15.44 0.23
N TYR A 22 -8.13 15.01 0.99
CA TYR A 22 -8.31 14.19 2.19
C TYR A 22 -7.49 14.69 3.37
N ILE A 23 -7.97 14.39 4.59
CA ILE A 23 -7.19 14.57 5.82
C ILE A 23 -6.10 13.51 5.83
N ILE A 24 -4.85 13.94 5.91
CA ILE A 24 -3.70 13.03 5.93
C ILE A 24 -3.27 12.78 7.38
N VAL A 25 -3.23 11.53 7.79
CA VAL A 25 -2.76 11.14 9.12
C VAL A 25 -1.32 10.62 9.02
N VAL A 26 -0.40 11.36 9.62
CA VAL A 26 1.02 10.99 9.72
C VAL A 26 1.27 10.28 11.04
N LEU A 27 1.59 8.98 10.98
CA LEU A 27 1.95 8.20 12.17
C LEU A 27 3.44 8.35 12.46
N THR A 28 3.79 8.92 13.61
CA THR A 28 5.19 9.13 14.00
C THR A 28 5.34 9.29 15.51
N ASP A 29 6.35 8.62 16.08
CA ASP A 29 6.75 8.79 17.49
C ASP A 29 7.70 10.00 17.66
N LYS A 30 8.10 10.63 16.57
CA LYS A 30 8.98 11.78 16.62
C LYS A 30 8.16 13.09 16.67
N PRO A 31 8.60 14.09 17.42
CA PRO A 31 7.89 15.37 17.54
C PRO A 31 8.04 16.25 16.26
N LEU A 32 7.65 15.67 15.09
CA LEU A 32 7.83 16.29 13.79
C LEU A 32 7.06 17.60 13.67
N GLN A 33 5.78 17.58 14.09
CA GLN A 33 4.93 18.79 14.10
C GLN A 33 5.56 19.92 14.91
N ARG A 34 6.06 19.61 16.12
CA ARG A 34 6.68 20.61 17.00
C ARG A 34 8.00 21.14 16.43
N ALA A 35 8.80 20.25 15.80
CA ALA A 35 10.07 20.63 15.21
C ALA A 35 9.90 21.54 13.98
N MET A 36 8.86 21.36 13.19
CA MET A 36 8.56 22.22 12.04
C MET A 36 7.87 23.54 12.46
N GLY A 37 7.06 23.51 13.53
CA GLY A 37 6.38 24.70 14.03
C GLY A 37 7.21 25.55 15.00
N SER A 38 8.47 25.18 15.27
CA SER A 38 9.35 25.96 16.15
C SER A 38 9.78 27.27 15.50
N PRO A 39 9.72 28.42 16.23
CA PRO A 39 10.27 29.67 15.73
C PRO A 39 11.76 29.60 15.38
N ASP A 40 12.49 28.66 16.00
CA ASP A 40 13.91 28.44 15.76
C ASP A 40 14.14 27.50 14.57
N ALA A 41 13.08 27.02 13.89
CA ALA A 41 13.21 26.23 12.67
C ALA A 41 13.84 27.09 11.56
N ALA A 42 15.15 27.04 11.46
CA ALA A 42 15.89 27.84 10.48
C ALA A 42 16.00 27.10 9.12
N GLY A 43 16.08 27.89 8.05
CA GLY A 43 16.40 27.41 6.71
C GLY A 43 15.30 26.56 6.07
N ARG A 44 15.65 25.38 5.54
CA ARG A 44 14.75 24.53 4.72
C ARG A 44 13.54 24.03 5.48
N MET A 45 13.66 23.76 6.80
CA MET A 45 12.55 23.25 7.60
C MET A 45 11.39 24.26 7.70
N ALA A 46 11.69 25.56 7.78
CA ALA A 46 10.67 26.60 7.79
C ALA A 46 9.90 26.65 6.45
N LEU A 47 10.61 26.53 5.33
CA LEU A 47 9.99 26.50 4.00
C LEU A 47 9.08 25.26 3.85
N TRP A 48 9.53 24.10 4.33
CA TRP A 48 8.73 22.87 4.30
C TRP A 48 7.51 22.94 5.22
N ALA A 49 7.63 23.59 6.36
CA ALA A 49 6.48 23.82 7.25
C ALA A 49 5.40 24.69 6.58
N VAL A 50 5.81 25.74 5.86
CA VAL A 50 4.89 26.56 5.08
C VAL A 50 4.21 25.76 3.98
N GLU A 51 4.96 24.97 3.22
CA GLU A 51 4.42 24.14 2.15
C GLU A 51 3.43 23.10 2.67
N LEU A 52 3.74 22.43 3.78
CA LEU A 52 2.85 21.45 4.40
C LEU A 52 1.63 22.06 5.07
N SER A 53 1.67 23.35 5.44
CA SER A 53 0.53 24.05 6.05
C SER A 53 -0.64 24.26 5.10
N GLU A 54 -0.44 24.07 3.79
CA GLU A 54 -1.52 24.11 2.79
C GLU A 54 -2.44 22.88 2.86
N PHE A 55 -2.04 21.84 3.59
CA PHE A 55 -2.75 20.56 3.66
C PHE A 55 -3.27 20.29 5.07
N ASP A 56 -4.39 19.56 5.15
CA ASP A 56 -4.93 19.10 6.45
C ASP A 56 -4.18 17.84 6.91
N ILE A 57 -3.09 18.06 7.66
CA ILE A 57 -2.21 16.99 8.16
C ILE A 57 -2.38 16.83 9.66
N GLN A 58 -2.79 15.65 10.10
CA GLN A 58 -2.87 15.23 11.49
C GLN A 58 -1.67 14.34 11.85
N TYR A 59 -1.03 14.65 12.98
CA TYR A 59 0.07 13.83 13.50
C TYR A 59 -0.44 12.96 14.66
N ARG A 60 -0.22 11.67 14.57
CA ARG A 60 -0.58 10.72 15.63
C ARG A 60 0.62 9.88 16.03
N PRO A 61 0.73 9.48 17.31
CA PRO A 61 1.79 8.57 17.72
C PRO A 61 1.62 7.22 17.02
N CYS A 62 2.74 6.63 16.63
CA CYS A 62 2.78 5.25 16.16
C CYS A 62 2.55 4.36 17.38
N THR A 63 1.34 3.82 17.55
CA THR A 63 1.03 2.84 18.57
C THR A 63 1.63 1.50 18.17
N ALA A 64 2.96 1.38 18.26
CA ALA A 64 3.63 0.10 18.10
C ALA A 64 3.18 -0.81 19.24
N ILE A 65 2.68 -1.97 18.91
CA ILE A 65 2.51 -3.09 19.86
C ILE A 65 3.92 -3.50 20.28
N LYS A 66 4.38 -2.93 21.39
CA LYS A 66 5.73 -3.12 21.89
C LYS A 66 5.94 -4.59 22.30
N GLY A 67 6.91 -5.22 21.72
CA GLY A 67 7.49 -6.47 22.17
C GLY A 67 7.10 -7.70 21.37
N GLN A 68 5.85 -7.84 20.93
CA GLN A 68 5.41 -9.04 20.21
C GLN A 68 5.92 -9.04 18.77
N VAL A 69 5.86 -7.89 18.08
CA VAL A 69 6.37 -7.75 16.71
C VAL A 69 7.87 -7.99 16.59
N VAL A 70 8.66 -7.61 17.61
CA VAL A 70 10.10 -7.90 17.64
C VAL A 70 10.36 -9.37 17.94
N ALA A 71 9.55 -10.00 18.79
CA ALA A 71 9.66 -11.42 19.09
C ALA A 71 9.23 -12.29 17.90
N ASP A 72 8.14 -11.92 17.23
CA ASP A 72 7.67 -12.58 16.00
C ASP A 72 8.66 -12.39 14.86
N PHE A 73 9.22 -11.19 14.70
CA PHE A 73 10.28 -10.90 13.75
C PHE A 73 11.53 -11.75 14.00
N ILE A 74 12.00 -11.85 15.26
CA ILE A 74 13.15 -12.69 15.62
C ILE A 74 12.83 -14.17 15.43
N ALA A 75 11.61 -14.63 15.74
CA ALA A 75 11.20 -16.02 15.56
C ALA A 75 11.16 -16.38 14.07
N GLU A 76 10.65 -15.50 13.22
CA GLU A 76 10.54 -15.72 11.77
C GLU A 76 11.93 -15.73 11.11
N PHE A 77 12.86 -14.85 11.51
CA PHE A 77 14.23 -14.86 11.01
C PHE A 77 15.08 -16.03 11.50
N THR A 78 14.79 -16.59 12.68
CA THR A 78 15.54 -17.76 13.20
C THR A 78 15.04 -19.09 12.60
N LEU A 79 13.85 -19.14 12.03
CA LEU A 79 13.32 -20.33 11.35
C LEU A 79 13.78 -20.46 9.88
N LEU A 80 14.40 -19.42 9.32
CA LEU A 80 14.82 -19.36 7.90
C LEU A 80 16.29 -19.82 7.66
N GLU A 81 17.03 -20.25 8.68
CA GLU A 81 18.39 -20.81 8.49
C GLU A 81 18.43 -22.27 7.95
N GLY A 82 17.34 -22.75 7.37
CA GLY A 82 17.27 -24.13 6.93
C GLY A 82 16.57 -24.42 5.63
N GLN A 83 16.74 -23.62 4.57
CA GLN A 83 16.68 -24.14 3.18
C GLN A 83 17.01 -23.05 2.18
N GLY A 84 18.08 -23.25 1.41
CA GLY A 84 18.61 -22.27 0.49
C GLY A 84 17.77 -22.07 -0.76
N ALA A 85 17.41 -20.84 -0.95
CA ALA A 85 17.40 -20.11 -2.20
C ALA A 85 17.54 -18.63 -1.77
N GLU A 86 18.56 -17.94 -2.22
CA GLU A 86 18.68 -16.50 -2.05
C GLU A 86 17.44 -15.86 -2.70
N GLU A 87 16.40 -15.56 -1.90
CA GLU A 87 15.28 -14.74 -2.36
C GLU A 87 15.82 -13.33 -2.57
N ILE A 88 15.98 -12.98 -3.82
CA ILE A 88 16.30 -11.61 -4.22
C ILE A 88 15.24 -10.70 -3.58
N PRO A 89 15.63 -9.69 -2.80
CA PRO A 89 14.67 -8.77 -2.22
C PRO A 89 13.74 -8.23 -3.31
N GLN A 90 12.46 -8.46 -3.18
CA GLN A 90 11.47 -8.01 -4.15
C GLN A 90 10.31 -7.31 -3.45
N TRP A 91 9.73 -6.35 -4.13
CA TRP A 91 8.52 -5.69 -3.67
C TRP A 91 7.39 -6.71 -3.52
N SER A 92 6.61 -6.60 -2.48
CA SER A 92 5.39 -7.42 -2.33
C SER A 92 4.17 -6.54 -2.07
N ILE A 93 3.05 -6.91 -2.67
CA ILE A 93 1.78 -6.21 -2.51
C ILE A 93 0.75 -7.24 -2.09
N HIS A 94 0.05 -6.94 -1.01
CA HIS A 94 -1.13 -7.68 -0.59
C HIS A 94 -2.37 -6.86 -0.94
N THR A 95 -3.35 -7.50 -1.55
CA THR A 95 -4.61 -6.84 -1.94
C THR A 95 -5.80 -7.64 -1.43
N ASP A 96 -6.79 -6.94 -0.88
CA ASP A 96 -8.06 -7.50 -0.46
C ASP A 96 -9.23 -6.60 -0.87
N GLY A 97 -10.32 -7.21 -1.28
CA GLY A 97 -11.52 -6.52 -1.69
C GLY A 97 -12.75 -7.00 -0.94
N SER A 98 -13.39 -6.13 -0.21
CA SER A 98 -14.62 -6.43 0.52
C SER A 98 -15.83 -5.72 -0.06
N SER A 99 -16.99 -6.33 0.02
CA SER A 99 -18.23 -5.70 -0.41
C SER A 99 -19.42 -6.05 0.47
N ASN A 100 -20.30 -5.08 0.64
CA ASN A 100 -21.61 -5.25 1.22
C ASN A 100 -22.70 -4.75 0.25
N LYS A 101 -23.96 -4.74 0.69
CA LYS A 101 -25.10 -4.33 -0.17
C LYS A 101 -25.08 -2.85 -0.60
N GLN A 102 -24.33 -2.00 0.10
CA GLN A 102 -24.36 -0.54 -0.09
C GLN A 102 -23.03 0.05 -0.54
N ALA A 103 -21.91 -0.55 -0.14
CA ALA A 103 -20.57 -0.04 -0.39
C ALA A 103 -19.57 -1.19 -0.52
N GLY A 104 -18.34 -0.88 -0.91
CA GLY A 104 -17.20 -1.80 -0.89
C GLY A 104 -15.99 -1.15 -0.28
N GLY A 105 -14.99 -1.97 0.00
CA GLY A 105 -13.66 -1.55 0.42
C GLY A 105 -12.60 -2.23 -0.43
N ALA A 106 -11.47 -1.59 -0.56
CA ALA A 106 -10.28 -2.17 -1.16
C ALA A 106 -9.08 -1.84 -0.27
N GLY A 107 -8.44 -2.87 0.25
CA GLY A 107 -7.23 -2.80 1.06
C GLY A 107 -6.01 -3.12 0.21
N VAL A 108 -4.93 -2.37 0.40
CA VAL A 108 -3.65 -2.59 -0.26
C VAL A 108 -2.52 -2.37 0.73
N VAL A 109 -1.62 -3.32 0.82
CA VAL A 109 -0.40 -3.22 1.61
C VAL A 109 0.80 -3.47 0.71
N LEU A 110 1.68 -2.50 0.62
CA LEU A 110 2.92 -2.58 -0.14
C LEU A 110 4.11 -2.69 0.81
N HIS A 111 4.91 -3.71 0.66
CA HIS A 111 6.22 -3.85 1.31
C HIS A 111 7.34 -3.49 0.35
N THR A 112 8.21 -2.60 0.79
CA THR A 112 9.37 -2.15 0.01
C THR A 112 10.56 -3.09 0.17
N LEU A 113 11.57 -2.95 -0.69
CA LEU A 113 12.84 -3.67 -0.55
C LEU A 113 13.59 -3.32 0.74
N GLU A 114 13.30 -2.17 1.31
CA GLU A 114 13.93 -1.64 2.54
C GLU A 114 13.19 -2.09 3.81
N GLY A 115 12.09 -2.89 3.64
CA GLY A 115 11.28 -3.37 4.74
C GLY A 115 10.20 -2.38 5.21
N ASP A 116 10.02 -1.27 4.51
CA ASP A 116 8.94 -0.33 4.83
C ASP A 116 7.59 -0.88 4.38
N LYS A 117 6.54 -0.56 5.15
CA LYS A 117 5.16 -0.94 4.86
C LYS A 117 4.34 0.29 4.55
N ILE A 118 3.63 0.27 3.41
CA ILE A 118 2.69 1.31 3.00
C ILE A 118 1.30 0.69 2.93
N GLU A 119 0.39 1.18 3.76
CA GLU A 119 -1.00 0.74 3.80
C GLU A 119 -1.91 1.77 3.13
N CYS A 120 -2.83 1.29 2.29
CA CYS A 120 -3.80 2.11 1.60
C CYS A 120 -5.18 1.46 1.70
N MET A 121 -6.17 2.18 2.23
CA MET A 121 -7.56 1.76 2.26
C MET A 121 -8.39 2.68 1.37
N ILE A 122 -9.20 2.08 0.51
CA ILE A 122 -10.06 2.79 -0.43
C ILE A 122 -11.52 2.40 -0.17
N ARG A 123 -12.36 3.39 0.07
CA ARG A 123 -13.80 3.20 0.14
C ARG A 123 -14.39 3.30 -1.26
N LEU A 124 -15.18 2.31 -1.63
CA LEU A 124 -15.90 2.25 -2.91
C LEU A 124 -17.34 2.72 -2.67
N ASP A 125 -17.65 3.98 -2.97
CA ASP A 125 -18.96 4.58 -2.77
C ASP A 125 -19.96 4.25 -3.91
N PHE A 126 -19.93 2.99 -4.36
CA PHE A 126 -20.86 2.47 -5.36
C PHE A 126 -21.17 0.99 -5.09
N PRO A 127 -22.36 0.52 -5.50
CA PRO A 127 -22.72 -0.89 -5.35
C PRO A 127 -21.73 -1.79 -6.07
N THR A 128 -21.03 -2.61 -5.31
CA THR A 128 -20.01 -3.49 -5.84
C THR A 128 -20.24 -4.94 -5.39
N THR A 129 -19.64 -5.88 -6.09
CA THR A 129 -19.57 -7.29 -5.70
C THR A 129 -18.15 -7.60 -5.24
N ASN A 130 -17.97 -8.68 -4.47
CA ASN A 130 -16.64 -9.09 -3.99
C ASN A 130 -15.62 -9.10 -5.13
N ASN A 131 -15.90 -9.80 -6.21
CA ASN A 131 -14.97 -9.85 -7.34
C ASN A 131 -14.62 -8.47 -7.94
N LYS A 132 -15.54 -7.49 -7.88
CA LYS A 132 -15.22 -6.13 -8.32
C LYS A 132 -14.33 -5.42 -7.30
N ALA A 133 -14.62 -5.55 -6.01
CA ALA A 133 -13.81 -4.96 -4.96
C ALA A 133 -12.38 -5.51 -5.03
N GLU A 134 -12.22 -6.81 -5.27
CA GLU A 134 -10.92 -7.44 -5.50
C GLU A 134 -10.16 -6.85 -6.70
N TYR A 135 -10.86 -6.63 -7.82
CA TYR A 135 -10.23 -5.98 -8.97
C TYR A 135 -9.87 -4.52 -8.68
N GLU A 136 -10.70 -3.78 -7.93
CA GLU A 136 -10.39 -2.40 -7.53
C GLU A 136 -9.17 -2.35 -6.60
N ALA A 137 -9.07 -3.29 -5.63
CA ALA A 137 -7.91 -3.42 -4.77
C ALA A 137 -6.63 -3.68 -5.59
N LEU A 138 -6.73 -4.58 -6.56
CA LEU A 138 -5.61 -4.91 -7.43
C LEU A 138 -5.20 -3.73 -8.33
N VAL A 139 -6.15 -2.99 -8.89
CA VAL A 139 -5.89 -1.78 -9.67
C VAL A 139 -5.19 -0.74 -8.81
N ALA A 140 -5.67 -0.52 -7.59
CA ALA A 140 -5.05 0.40 -6.64
C ALA A 140 -3.63 -0.03 -6.25
N GLY A 141 -3.41 -1.33 -6.02
CA GLY A 141 -2.09 -1.89 -5.74
C GLY A 141 -1.10 -1.65 -6.88
N LEU A 142 -1.53 -1.84 -8.12
CA LEU A 142 -0.71 -1.56 -9.31
C LEU A 142 -0.40 -0.07 -9.47
N ASP A 143 -1.35 0.80 -9.18
CA ASP A 143 -1.14 2.25 -9.23
C ASP A 143 -0.18 2.71 -8.12
N LEU A 144 -0.30 2.13 -6.91
CA LEU A 144 0.63 2.35 -5.81
C LEU A 144 2.05 1.88 -6.16
N ALA A 145 2.19 0.69 -6.75
CA ALA A 145 3.47 0.16 -7.21
C ALA A 145 4.15 1.09 -8.24
N LYS A 146 3.38 1.59 -9.20
CA LYS A 146 3.89 2.55 -10.19
C LYS A 146 4.32 3.86 -9.54
N ALA A 147 3.56 4.37 -8.58
CA ALA A 147 3.92 5.57 -7.83
C ALA A 147 5.21 5.38 -7.03
N ALA A 148 5.40 4.18 -6.47
CA ALA A 148 6.61 3.77 -5.77
C ALA A 148 7.78 3.41 -6.69
N ARG A 149 7.57 3.33 -8.02
CA ARG A 149 8.55 2.89 -9.03
C ARG A 149 9.05 1.46 -8.80
N ALA A 150 8.20 0.59 -8.28
CA ALA A 150 8.49 -0.82 -8.15
C ALA A 150 8.45 -1.49 -9.53
N GLU A 151 9.54 -2.11 -9.96
CA GLU A 151 9.64 -2.75 -11.28
C GLU A 151 9.40 -4.26 -11.22
N ASN A 152 9.91 -4.91 -10.16
CA ASN A 152 9.80 -6.34 -9.93
C ASN A 152 9.04 -6.58 -8.63
N MET A 153 7.92 -7.30 -8.68
CA MET A 153 7.10 -7.50 -7.50
C MET A 153 6.30 -8.80 -7.52
N VAL A 154 5.89 -9.22 -6.34
CA VAL A 154 4.87 -10.25 -6.16
C VAL A 154 3.60 -9.62 -5.64
N ILE A 155 2.47 -9.96 -6.23
CA ILE A 155 1.14 -9.54 -5.77
C ILE A 155 0.43 -10.74 -5.18
N TYR A 156 0.06 -10.63 -3.92
CA TYR A 156 -0.71 -11.61 -3.17
C TYR A 156 -2.18 -11.17 -3.09
N CYS A 157 -3.08 -12.11 -3.33
CA CYS A 157 -4.52 -11.90 -3.25
C CYS A 157 -5.19 -13.23 -2.85
N ASP A 158 -6.23 -13.19 -2.06
CA ASP A 158 -6.98 -14.37 -1.64
C ASP A 158 -8.02 -14.83 -2.66
N SER A 159 -8.38 -13.97 -3.62
CA SER A 159 -9.37 -14.28 -4.65
C SER A 159 -8.84 -15.21 -5.73
N GLN A 160 -9.10 -16.51 -5.57
CA GLN A 160 -8.76 -17.52 -6.57
C GLN A 160 -9.32 -17.20 -7.96
N VAL A 161 -10.53 -16.64 -8.03
CA VAL A 161 -11.18 -16.30 -9.31
C VAL A 161 -10.41 -15.19 -10.02
N VAL A 162 -10.05 -14.12 -9.32
CA VAL A 162 -9.32 -12.98 -9.89
C VAL A 162 -7.93 -13.40 -10.35
N ILE A 163 -7.18 -14.09 -9.50
CA ILE A 163 -5.83 -14.57 -9.85
C ILE A 163 -5.86 -15.54 -11.03
N SER A 164 -6.79 -16.50 -11.04
CA SER A 164 -6.91 -17.45 -12.15
C SER A 164 -7.29 -16.78 -13.48
N GLN A 165 -8.08 -15.69 -13.45
CA GLN A 165 -8.41 -14.92 -14.65
C GLN A 165 -7.21 -14.11 -15.16
N ILE A 166 -6.39 -13.55 -14.27
CA ILE A 166 -5.19 -12.78 -14.64
C ILE A 166 -4.14 -13.71 -15.25
N ASN A 167 -3.90 -14.86 -14.61
CA ASN A 167 -2.97 -15.89 -15.08
C ASN A 167 -3.45 -16.64 -16.34
N GLY A 168 -4.70 -16.40 -16.76
CA GLY A 168 -5.27 -17.03 -17.96
C GLY A 168 -5.80 -18.45 -17.74
N ASN A 169 -5.84 -18.94 -16.52
CA ASN A 169 -6.34 -20.27 -16.18
C ASN A 169 -7.88 -20.37 -16.25
N TYR A 170 -8.58 -19.23 -16.05
CA TYR A 170 -10.03 -19.13 -16.15
C TYR A 170 -10.45 -18.11 -17.19
N GLU A 171 -11.40 -18.46 -18.03
CA GLU A 171 -12.01 -17.53 -18.97
C GLU A 171 -12.94 -16.55 -18.24
N CYS A 172 -12.71 -15.27 -18.44
CA CYS A 172 -13.58 -14.23 -17.93
C CYS A 172 -14.82 -14.09 -18.82
N LYS A 173 -15.97 -14.71 -18.45
CA LYS A 173 -17.22 -14.65 -19.24
C LYS A 173 -17.98 -13.35 -19.06
N ASN A 174 -17.89 -12.71 -17.91
CA ASN A 174 -18.63 -11.50 -17.58
C ASN A 174 -18.03 -10.28 -18.30
N LYS A 175 -18.86 -9.53 -19.05
CA LYS A 175 -18.41 -8.34 -19.81
C LYS A 175 -17.77 -7.25 -18.93
N ARG A 176 -18.28 -7.07 -17.68
CA ARG A 176 -17.73 -6.07 -16.75
C ARG A 176 -16.37 -6.51 -16.21
N MET A 177 -16.24 -7.79 -15.84
CA MET A 177 -14.96 -8.35 -15.40
C MET A 177 -13.91 -8.34 -16.52
N LYS A 178 -14.31 -8.53 -17.78
CA LYS A 178 -13.40 -8.37 -18.94
C LYS A 178 -12.80 -6.97 -19.03
N LYS A 179 -13.56 -5.93 -18.64
CA LYS A 179 -13.03 -4.56 -18.60
C LYS A 179 -11.96 -4.42 -17.53
N TYR A 180 -12.23 -4.90 -16.32
CA TYR A 180 -11.24 -4.90 -15.23
C TYR A 180 -9.98 -5.68 -15.60
N LEU A 181 -10.15 -6.88 -16.13
CA LEU A 181 -9.01 -7.70 -16.57
C LEU A 181 -8.16 -6.98 -17.64
N LYS A 182 -8.81 -6.29 -18.58
CA LYS A 182 -8.10 -5.48 -19.61
C LYS A 182 -7.37 -4.31 -18.95
N GLU A 183 -7.98 -3.67 -17.95
CA GLU A 183 -7.41 -2.54 -17.23
C GLU A 183 -6.19 -2.96 -16.42
N VAL A 184 -6.29 -4.07 -15.67
CA VAL A 184 -5.17 -4.67 -14.94
C VAL A 184 -4.03 -5.02 -15.91
N LYS A 185 -4.31 -5.72 -17.01
CA LYS A 185 -3.30 -6.06 -18.03
C LYS A 185 -2.65 -4.83 -18.64
N GLY A 186 -3.39 -3.75 -18.86
CA GLY A 186 -2.85 -2.49 -19.33
C GLY A 186 -1.93 -1.80 -18.31
N ARG A 187 -2.23 -1.95 -17.00
CA ARG A 187 -1.38 -1.42 -15.93
C ARG A 187 -0.11 -2.24 -15.72
N ILE A 188 -0.17 -3.55 -15.90
CA ILE A 188 1.03 -4.41 -15.83
C ILE A 188 2.10 -3.89 -16.80
N GLY A 189 1.74 -3.67 -18.06
CA GLY A 189 2.66 -3.09 -19.08
C GLY A 189 4.01 -3.79 -19.11
N SER A 190 5.07 -3.05 -18.77
CA SER A 190 6.46 -3.56 -18.72
C SER A 190 6.89 -4.06 -17.34
N LEU A 191 6.01 -4.01 -16.34
CA LEU A 191 6.33 -4.45 -14.99
C LEU A 191 6.47 -5.98 -14.95
N GLN A 192 7.45 -6.46 -14.20
CA GLN A 192 7.63 -7.89 -13.93
C GLN A 192 6.85 -8.25 -12.67
N ILE A 193 5.68 -8.84 -12.85
CA ILE A 193 4.75 -9.14 -11.77
C ILE A 193 4.45 -10.63 -11.72
N LYS A 194 4.64 -11.23 -10.55
CA LYS A 194 4.16 -12.58 -10.23
C LYS A 194 2.88 -12.44 -9.41
N PHE A 195 1.79 -13.06 -9.85
CA PHE A 195 0.53 -13.11 -9.11
C PHE A 195 0.43 -14.44 -8.37
N VAL A 196 0.19 -14.37 -7.07
CA VAL A 196 0.12 -15.53 -6.19
C VAL A 196 -1.19 -15.49 -5.41
N GLN A 197 -1.92 -16.60 -5.44
CA GLN A 197 -3.09 -16.76 -4.59
C GLN A 197 -2.64 -17.28 -3.23
N ILE A 198 -3.06 -16.63 -2.16
CA ILE A 198 -2.80 -17.04 -0.78
C ILE A 198 -4.12 -17.30 -0.05
N PRO A 199 -4.12 -18.12 1.01
CA PRO A 199 -5.27 -18.26 1.90
C PRO A 199 -5.63 -16.92 2.56
N ARG A 200 -6.92 -16.75 2.91
CA ARG A 200 -7.39 -15.52 3.54
C ARG A 200 -6.68 -15.22 4.87
N GLU A 201 -6.39 -16.26 5.64
CA GLU A 201 -5.66 -16.16 6.91
C GLU A 201 -4.24 -15.60 6.75
N GLU A 202 -3.63 -15.77 5.57
CA GLU A 202 -2.31 -15.21 5.25
C GLU A 202 -2.41 -13.80 4.64
N ASN A 203 -3.62 -13.30 4.35
CA ASN A 203 -3.88 -11.99 3.75
C ASN A 203 -4.46 -10.97 4.74
N GLU A 204 -4.52 -11.28 6.03
CA GLU A 204 -5.11 -10.42 7.08
C GLU A 204 -4.50 -9.01 7.13
N CYS A 205 -3.30 -8.82 6.60
CA CYS A 205 -2.67 -7.50 6.56
C CYS A 205 -3.37 -6.52 5.61
N ALA A 206 -4.15 -7.00 4.65
CA ALA A 206 -4.87 -6.19 3.66
C ALA A 206 -6.39 -6.13 3.90
N ASP A 207 -6.94 -6.94 4.85
CA ASP A 207 -8.37 -7.04 5.20
C ASP A 207 -8.92 -5.80 5.97
#